data_98b89a39578089ed4aecb2bed51e485b
#
_entry.id   98b89a39578089ed4aecb2bed51e485b
#
_cell.length_a   1.000
_cell.length_b   1.000
_cell.length_c   1.000
_cell.angle_alpha   90.00
_cell.angle_beta   90.00
_cell.angle_gamma   90.00
#
_symmetry.space_group_name_H-M   'P 1'
#
loop_
_entity.id
_entity.type
_entity.pdbx_description
1 polymer ?
#
loop_
_entity_poly.entity_id
_entity_poly.type
_entity_poly.pdbx_seq_one_letter_code
_entity_poly.pdbx_strand_id
1 'polypeptide(L)'
;MMKQRIFWSGLLPLVLMLLLIPAARAEIPYFEDAVAAGTLPPMKERLPENPLVSKLAEGQSIGHYGGDLRSLIGNPSDVKLMFVNGYARLVGYNASLEIVPDILQSVEVEEGRVFTMKLREGHKWSDGKPFTSEDFRYWWEDIANNPKLSPAGPPAALLVHDELPKVEFPDPLTVIYSWSVPNPNFLPALAGAAPLLIYRPAHYLKAHH
;
A
#
# COMPACT_ATOMS: atom_id res chain seq x y z
N MET A 1 74.50 29.23 31.74
CA MET A 1 73.03 29.42 32.01
C MET A 1 72.28 29.43 30.70
N MET A 2 71.65 28.29 30.36
CA MET A 2 70.91 28.11 29.12
C MET A 2 69.41 28.06 29.45
N LYS A 3 68.63 29.04 28.96
CA LYS A 3 67.17 29.08 29.12
C LYS A 3 66.51 28.20 28.05
N GLN A 4 65.88 27.10 28.46
CA GLN A 4 65.02 26.31 27.63
C GLN A 4 63.68 27.05 27.43
N ARG A 5 63.30 27.24 26.13
CA ARG A 5 61.96 27.69 25.73
C ARG A 5 61.12 26.46 25.46
N ILE A 6 60.08 26.25 26.25
CA ILE A 6 59.07 25.25 26.01
C ILE A 6 58.07 25.80 24.98
N PHE A 7 58.03 25.18 23.80
CA PHE A 7 56.96 25.42 22.81
C PHE A 7 55.76 24.54 23.19
N TRP A 8 54.67 25.15 23.54
CA TRP A 8 53.35 24.49 23.61
C TRP A 8 52.75 24.52 22.23
N SER A 9 52.72 23.39 21.53
CA SER A 9 51.93 23.18 20.35
C SER A 9 50.54 22.68 20.78
N GLY A 10 49.58 23.62 20.84
CA GLY A 10 48.19 23.31 21.06
C GLY A 10 47.57 22.65 19.82
N LEU A 11 47.39 21.34 19.86
CA LEU A 11 46.50 20.66 18.88
C LEU A 11 45.03 20.95 19.31
N LEU A 12 44.35 21.78 18.53
CA LEU A 12 42.90 21.91 18.60
C LEU A 12 42.28 20.64 17.95
N PRO A 13 41.46 19.87 18.65
CA PRO A 13 40.72 18.80 17.99
C PRO A 13 39.63 19.41 17.13
N LEU A 14 39.76 19.25 15.82
CA LEU A 14 38.70 19.54 14.86
C LEU A 14 37.57 18.51 15.05
N VAL A 15 36.57 18.86 15.85
CA VAL A 15 35.35 18.08 15.99
C VAL A 15 34.55 18.24 14.70
N LEU A 16 34.71 17.26 13.78
CA LEU A 16 33.89 17.13 12.59
C LEU A 16 32.49 16.71 13.03
N MET A 17 31.63 17.69 13.28
CA MET A 17 30.21 17.47 13.55
C MET A 17 29.55 17.00 12.24
N LEU A 18 29.47 15.68 12.03
CA LEU A 18 28.65 15.10 10.98
C LEU A 18 27.20 15.51 11.28
N LEU A 19 26.73 16.56 10.62
CA LEU A 19 25.32 16.85 10.48
C LEU A 19 24.70 15.69 9.71
N LEU A 20 24.16 14.70 10.43
CA LEU A 20 23.14 13.81 9.92
C LEU A 20 21.93 14.67 9.58
N ILE A 21 21.92 15.23 8.37
CA ILE A 21 20.71 15.81 7.78
C ILE A 21 19.80 14.59 7.59
N PRO A 22 18.71 14.46 8.37
CA PRO A 22 17.70 13.47 8.00
C PRO A 22 17.31 13.85 6.58
N ALA A 23 17.36 12.90 5.65
CA ALA A 23 16.80 13.07 4.33
C ALA A 23 15.31 13.37 4.55
N ALA A 24 14.98 14.65 4.73
CA ALA A 24 13.62 15.11 4.75
C ALA A 24 13.05 14.69 3.40
N ARG A 25 12.16 13.70 3.39
CA ARG A 25 11.38 13.38 2.21
C ARG A 25 10.65 14.65 1.86
N ALA A 26 11.06 15.31 0.79
CA ALA A 26 10.45 16.55 0.33
C ALA A 26 8.97 16.26 0.04
N GLU A 27 8.10 17.18 0.44
CA GLU A 27 6.68 17.11 0.11
C GLU A 27 6.52 17.11 -1.43
N ILE A 28 5.42 16.54 -1.91
CA ILE A 28 5.06 16.61 -3.33
C ILE A 28 4.67 18.06 -3.64
N PRO A 29 5.25 18.73 -4.64
CA PRO A 29 4.98 20.14 -4.95
C PRO A 29 3.48 20.48 -5.04
N TYR A 30 2.67 19.56 -5.58
CA TYR A 30 1.23 19.71 -5.68
C TYR A 30 0.51 19.88 -4.32
N PHE A 31 1.10 19.37 -3.22
CA PHE A 31 0.50 19.40 -1.89
C PHE A 31 1.14 20.40 -0.93
N GLU A 32 2.21 21.09 -1.35
CA GLU A 32 2.95 22.02 -0.48
C GLU A 32 2.06 23.09 0.14
N ASP A 33 1.19 23.73 -0.65
CA ASP A 33 0.27 24.77 -0.18
C ASP A 33 -0.75 24.23 0.83
N ALA A 34 -1.28 23.03 0.60
CA ALA A 34 -2.25 22.41 1.51
C ALA A 34 -1.59 22.00 2.84
N VAL A 35 -0.36 21.55 2.80
CA VAL A 35 0.43 21.21 3.99
C VAL A 35 0.80 22.50 4.75
N ALA A 36 1.24 23.54 4.05
CA ALA A 36 1.57 24.84 4.65
C ALA A 36 0.34 25.50 5.30
N ALA A 37 -0.84 25.34 4.71
CA ALA A 37 -2.11 25.82 5.25
C ALA A 37 -2.66 24.95 6.39
N GLY A 38 -2.05 23.80 6.69
CA GLY A 38 -2.54 22.87 7.71
C GLY A 38 -3.81 22.12 7.34
N THR A 39 -4.24 22.15 6.08
CA THR A 39 -5.42 21.44 5.57
C THR A 39 -5.10 20.01 5.17
N LEU A 40 -3.83 19.68 4.99
CA LEU A 40 -3.32 18.34 4.73
C LEU A 40 -2.14 18.05 5.68
N PRO A 41 -2.10 16.88 6.36
CA PRO A 41 -0.94 16.49 7.15
C PRO A 41 0.31 16.35 6.28
N PRO A 42 1.52 16.55 6.83
CA PRO A 42 2.78 16.31 6.13
C PRO A 42 2.87 14.89 5.57
N MET A 43 3.61 14.69 4.48
CA MET A 43 3.78 13.37 3.82
C MET A 43 4.15 12.26 4.82
N LYS A 44 5.04 12.55 5.77
CA LYS A 44 5.47 11.59 6.79
C LYS A 44 4.30 11.01 7.60
N GLU A 45 3.26 11.80 7.84
CA GLU A 45 2.11 11.39 8.63
C GLU A 45 1.05 10.68 7.78
N ARG A 46 1.13 10.79 6.46
CA ARG A 46 0.22 10.17 5.49
C ARG A 46 0.70 8.80 5.01
N LEU A 47 2.00 8.55 5.04
CA LEU A 47 2.61 7.30 4.61
C LEU A 47 2.54 6.23 5.73
N PRO A 48 2.50 4.94 5.37
CA PRO A 48 2.72 3.86 6.33
C PRO A 48 4.16 3.90 6.87
N GLU A 49 4.43 3.19 7.97
CA GLU A 49 5.75 3.16 8.60
C GLU A 49 6.85 2.67 7.66
N ASN A 50 6.52 1.63 6.87
CA ASN A 50 7.40 1.04 5.87
C ASN A 50 6.73 1.09 4.48
N PRO A 51 6.73 2.25 3.80
CA PRO A 51 6.11 2.38 2.50
C PRO A 51 6.85 1.55 1.44
N LEU A 52 6.10 1.07 0.45
CA LEU A 52 6.72 0.46 -0.72
C LEU A 52 7.55 1.51 -1.47
N VAL A 53 8.83 1.23 -1.64
CA VAL A 53 9.74 2.04 -2.46
C VAL A 53 9.96 1.32 -3.79
N SER A 54 9.41 1.88 -4.87
CA SER A 54 9.61 1.33 -6.21
C SER A 54 11.08 1.44 -6.63
N LYS A 55 11.62 0.36 -7.15
CA LYS A 55 12.94 0.36 -7.78
C LYS A 55 12.79 0.79 -9.24
N LEU A 56 13.55 1.80 -9.63
CA LEU A 56 13.63 2.21 -11.02
C LEU A 56 14.37 1.12 -11.82
N ALA A 57 13.92 0.88 -13.05
CA ALA A 57 14.65 0.02 -13.96
C ALA A 57 15.95 0.71 -14.44
N GLU A 58 16.88 -0.08 -14.98
CA GLU A 58 18.14 0.47 -15.52
C GLU A 58 17.85 1.53 -16.60
N GLY A 59 18.51 2.67 -16.51
CA GLY A 59 18.34 3.81 -17.42
C GLY A 59 17.11 4.68 -17.12
N GLN A 60 16.29 4.36 -16.12
CA GLN A 60 15.20 5.21 -15.69
C GLN A 60 15.65 6.20 -14.61
N SER A 61 15.02 7.38 -14.61
CA SER A 61 15.17 8.40 -13.57
C SER A 61 13.80 8.81 -13.02
N ILE A 62 13.80 9.41 -11.83
CA ILE A 62 12.59 10.01 -11.28
C ILE A 62 12.13 11.13 -12.22
N GLY A 63 10.86 11.11 -12.61
CA GLY A 63 10.25 12.13 -13.45
C GLY A 63 10.00 13.44 -12.71
N HIS A 64 9.47 14.42 -13.43
CA HIS A 64 8.97 15.65 -12.83
C HIS A 64 7.49 15.54 -12.54
N TYR A 65 7.06 16.12 -11.41
CA TYR A 65 5.64 16.18 -11.08
C TYR A 65 4.89 17.12 -12.03
N GLY A 66 3.70 16.71 -12.46
CA GLY A 66 2.83 17.48 -13.32
C GLY A 66 2.59 16.84 -14.69
N GLY A 67 1.92 17.57 -15.57
CA GLY A 67 1.50 17.10 -16.88
C GLY A 67 0.20 16.30 -16.87
N ASP A 68 -0.26 15.91 -18.06
CA ASP A 68 -1.50 15.17 -18.28
C ASP A 68 -1.21 13.79 -18.86
N LEU A 69 -1.82 12.76 -18.29
CA LEU A 69 -1.91 11.46 -18.93
C LEU A 69 -3.17 11.41 -19.80
N ARG A 70 -2.99 11.39 -21.12
CA ARG A 70 -4.09 11.32 -22.10
C ARG A 70 -4.20 9.89 -22.64
N SER A 71 -5.42 9.32 -22.56
CA SER A 71 -5.70 7.97 -23.03
C SER A 71 -6.97 7.93 -23.85
N LEU A 72 -7.07 6.96 -24.76
CA LEU A 72 -8.29 6.66 -25.51
C LEU A 72 -8.97 5.45 -24.87
N ILE A 73 -10.28 5.57 -24.67
CA ILE A 73 -11.14 4.49 -24.17
C ILE A 73 -12.29 4.25 -25.14
N GLY A 74 -12.69 3.00 -25.28
CA GLY A 74 -13.76 2.60 -26.19
C GLY A 74 -15.16 2.96 -25.66
N ASN A 75 -15.35 2.83 -24.35
CA ASN A 75 -16.61 3.14 -23.64
C ASN A 75 -16.34 3.95 -22.37
N PRO A 76 -17.30 4.78 -21.91
CA PRO A 76 -17.16 5.51 -20.64
C PRO A 76 -16.90 4.60 -19.44
N SER A 77 -17.40 3.35 -19.44
CA SER A 77 -17.16 2.37 -18.37
C SER A 77 -15.71 1.90 -18.29
N ASP A 78 -14.91 2.09 -19.35
CA ASP A 78 -13.51 1.64 -19.39
C ASP A 78 -12.60 2.52 -18.54
N VAL A 79 -13.10 3.66 -18.05
CA VAL A 79 -12.37 4.50 -17.08
C VAL A 79 -11.89 3.70 -15.85
N LYS A 80 -12.60 2.63 -15.48
CA LYS A 80 -12.17 1.72 -14.40
C LYS A 80 -10.84 1.03 -14.68
N LEU A 81 -10.44 0.87 -15.94
CA LEU A 81 -9.16 0.27 -16.34
C LEU A 81 -7.98 1.23 -16.05
N MET A 82 -8.26 2.51 -15.84
CA MET A 82 -7.24 3.49 -15.43
C MET A 82 -6.72 3.26 -13.99
N PHE A 83 -7.33 2.34 -13.26
CA PHE A 83 -6.86 1.91 -11.93
C PHE A 83 -5.36 1.58 -11.92
N VAL A 84 -4.85 0.96 -12.99
CA VAL A 84 -3.44 0.61 -13.09
C VAL A 84 -2.50 1.81 -13.04
N ASN A 85 -2.99 3.01 -13.36
CA ASN A 85 -2.20 4.23 -13.42
C ASN A 85 -2.35 5.12 -12.17
N GLY A 86 -3.36 4.90 -11.34
CA GLY A 86 -3.69 5.85 -10.26
C GLY A 86 -3.91 5.25 -8.88
N TYR A 87 -4.19 3.97 -8.78
CA TYR A 87 -4.57 3.35 -7.50
C TYR A 87 -3.66 2.19 -7.12
N ALA A 88 -3.27 2.17 -5.85
CA ALA A 88 -2.60 1.03 -5.25
C ALA A 88 -3.56 -0.18 -5.14
N ARG A 89 -3.03 -1.38 -5.23
CA ARG A 89 -3.72 -2.66 -5.12
C ARG A 89 -3.12 -3.47 -3.99
N LEU A 90 -3.80 -4.51 -3.54
CA LEU A 90 -3.22 -5.39 -2.52
C LEU A 90 -1.91 -6.01 -3.01
N VAL A 91 -1.93 -6.50 -4.24
CA VAL A 91 -0.77 -7.03 -4.99
C VAL A 91 -0.82 -6.49 -6.42
N GLY A 92 0.31 -6.46 -7.11
CA GLY A 92 0.41 -6.01 -8.51
C GLY A 92 1.42 -6.84 -9.29
N TYR A 93 1.52 -6.60 -10.59
CA TYR A 93 2.54 -7.21 -11.44
C TYR A 93 3.79 -6.33 -11.51
N ASN A 94 4.96 -6.93 -11.37
CA ASN A 94 6.24 -6.29 -11.67
C ASN A 94 6.56 -6.37 -13.18
N ALA A 95 7.70 -5.82 -13.59
CA ALA A 95 8.14 -5.84 -14.99
C ALA A 95 8.41 -7.26 -15.55
N SER A 96 8.63 -8.24 -14.68
CA SER A 96 8.80 -9.65 -15.03
C SER A 96 7.48 -10.43 -15.06
N LEU A 97 6.33 -9.75 -14.90
CA LEU A 97 4.99 -10.32 -14.79
C LEU A 97 4.80 -11.23 -13.56
N GLU A 98 5.61 -11.05 -12.54
CA GLU A 98 5.43 -11.72 -11.26
C GLU A 98 4.49 -10.92 -10.36
N ILE A 99 3.63 -11.62 -9.62
CA ILE A 99 2.75 -10.95 -8.63
C ILE A 99 3.57 -10.64 -7.39
N VAL A 100 3.59 -9.36 -7.03
CA VAL A 100 4.34 -8.82 -5.89
C VAL A 100 3.42 -8.01 -4.97
N PRO A 101 3.70 -7.93 -3.66
CA PRO A 101 2.98 -7.06 -2.74
C PRO A 101 3.04 -5.59 -3.16
N ASP A 102 1.90 -4.86 -2.97
CA ASP A 102 1.79 -3.42 -3.16
C ASP A 102 1.30 -2.77 -1.84
N ILE A 103 -0.01 -2.69 -1.59
CA ILE A 103 -0.54 -2.30 -0.27
C ILE A 103 -0.13 -3.32 0.80
N LEU A 104 -0.12 -4.60 0.45
CA LEU A 104 0.36 -5.63 1.37
C LEU A 104 1.87 -5.46 1.65
N GLN A 105 2.27 -5.80 2.86
CA GLN A 105 3.67 -5.97 3.21
C GLN A 105 4.21 -7.28 2.64
N SER A 106 3.43 -8.35 2.78
CA SER A 106 3.73 -9.67 2.24
C SER A 106 2.46 -10.46 1.93
N VAL A 107 2.59 -11.47 1.09
CA VAL A 107 1.63 -12.53 0.90
C VAL A 107 2.37 -13.87 0.89
N GLU A 108 1.94 -14.78 1.76
CA GLU A 108 2.42 -16.14 1.81
C GLU A 108 1.37 -17.06 1.24
N VAL A 109 1.79 -18.03 0.43
CA VAL A 109 0.89 -18.97 -0.25
C VAL A 109 1.31 -20.38 0.07
N GLU A 110 0.41 -21.14 0.71
CA GLU A 110 0.62 -22.53 1.04
C GLU A 110 -0.24 -23.40 0.12
N GLU A 111 0.40 -24.32 -0.60
CA GLU A 111 -0.23 -25.30 -1.50
C GLU A 111 -1.20 -24.67 -2.52
N GLY A 112 -1.06 -23.38 -2.82
CA GLY A 112 -1.96 -22.65 -3.71
C GLY A 112 -3.39 -22.47 -3.18
N ARG A 113 -3.66 -22.81 -1.92
CA ARG A 113 -5.00 -22.79 -1.33
C ARG A 113 -5.14 -21.99 -0.02
N VAL A 114 -4.03 -21.69 0.69
CA VAL A 114 -4.03 -20.81 1.84
C VAL A 114 -3.20 -19.58 1.51
N PHE A 115 -3.79 -18.41 1.67
CA PHE A 115 -3.19 -17.11 1.35
C PHE A 115 -3.19 -16.25 2.60
N THR A 116 -2.02 -16.12 3.24
CA THR A 116 -1.82 -15.25 4.39
C THR A 116 -1.31 -13.90 3.94
N MET A 117 -2.15 -12.89 4.07
CA MET A 117 -1.87 -11.52 3.68
C MET A 117 -1.54 -10.67 4.90
N LYS A 118 -0.37 -10.02 4.87
CA LYS A 118 0.06 -9.06 5.89
C LYS A 118 -0.08 -7.65 5.37
N LEU A 119 -0.79 -6.79 6.10
CA LEU A 119 -0.92 -5.37 5.80
C LEU A 119 0.33 -4.61 6.26
N ARG A 120 0.63 -3.47 5.61
CA ARG A 120 1.68 -2.57 6.08
C ARG A 120 1.20 -1.81 7.31
N GLU A 121 2.02 -1.81 8.36
CA GLU A 121 1.74 -1.06 9.58
C GLU A 121 1.63 0.44 9.30
N GLY A 122 0.64 1.08 9.91
CA GLY A 122 0.40 2.52 9.74
C GLY A 122 -0.22 2.92 8.39
N HIS A 123 -0.64 1.96 7.54
CA HIS A 123 -1.39 2.28 6.33
C HIS A 123 -2.75 2.90 6.68
N LYS A 124 -3.18 3.90 5.88
CA LYS A 124 -4.36 4.72 6.19
C LYS A 124 -5.27 4.89 4.99
N TRP A 125 -6.53 5.10 5.25
CA TRP A 125 -7.48 5.65 4.31
C TRP A 125 -7.20 7.14 4.05
N SER A 126 -7.82 7.71 3.03
CA SER A 126 -7.63 9.13 2.64
C SER A 126 -8.06 10.14 3.72
N ASP A 127 -8.90 9.73 4.65
CA ASP A 127 -9.35 10.52 5.80
C ASP A 127 -8.44 10.36 7.04
N GLY A 128 -7.34 9.62 6.91
CA GLY A 128 -6.36 9.39 7.95
C GLY A 128 -6.71 8.23 8.90
N LYS A 129 -7.86 7.57 8.74
CA LYS A 129 -8.20 6.41 9.57
C LYS A 129 -7.36 5.19 9.20
N PRO A 130 -7.01 4.32 10.17
CA PRO A 130 -6.21 3.12 9.90
C PRO A 130 -6.90 2.19 8.89
N PHE A 131 -6.09 1.62 7.99
CA PHE A 131 -6.50 0.50 7.13
C PHE A 131 -6.08 -0.80 7.78
N THR A 132 -7.05 -1.66 8.11
CA THR A 132 -6.85 -2.86 8.93
C THR A 132 -7.64 -4.06 8.42
N SER A 133 -7.45 -5.22 9.04
CA SER A 133 -8.23 -6.44 8.77
C SER A 133 -9.74 -6.26 9.02
N GLU A 134 -10.13 -5.25 9.83
CA GLU A 134 -11.55 -4.90 10.05
C GLU A 134 -12.25 -4.45 8.75
N ASP A 135 -11.53 -3.78 7.83
CA ASP A 135 -12.06 -3.35 6.54
C ASP A 135 -12.36 -4.54 5.62
N PHE A 136 -11.60 -5.62 5.75
CA PHE A 136 -11.83 -6.90 5.06
C PHE A 136 -12.96 -7.68 5.72
N ARG A 137 -12.98 -7.75 7.07
CA ARG A 137 -14.02 -8.42 7.81
C ARG A 137 -15.40 -7.81 7.50
N TYR A 138 -15.49 -6.49 7.55
CA TYR A 138 -16.71 -5.75 7.21
C TYR A 138 -17.19 -6.05 5.79
N TRP A 139 -16.27 -6.03 4.82
CA TRP A 139 -16.62 -6.38 3.44
C TRP A 139 -17.12 -7.82 3.32
N TRP A 140 -16.42 -8.77 3.96
CA TRP A 140 -16.76 -10.19 3.86
C TRP A 140 -18.08 -10.52 4.57
N GLU A 141 -18.23 -10.10 5.81
CA GLU A 141 -19.38 -10.47 6.64
C GLU A 141 -20.62 -9.62 6.32
N ASP A 142 -20.45 -8.30 6.21
CA ASP A 142 -21.57 -7.36 6.14
C ASP A 142 -22.00 -7.04 4.69
N ILE A 143 -21.11 -7.20 3.69
CA ILE A 143 -21.41 -6.86 2.29
C ILE A 143 -21.47 -8.09 1.41
N ALA A 144 -20.36 -8.84 1.29
CA ALA A 144 -20.24 -9.93 0.31
C ALA A 144 -21.20 -11.09 0.60
N ASN A 145 -21.40 -11.42 1.87
CA ASN A 145 -22.32 -12.46 2.33
C ASN A 145 -23.71 -11.94 2.72
N ASN A 146 -24.00 -10.65 2.48
CA ASN A 146 -25.31 -10.09 2.74
C ASN A 146 -26.20 -10.19 1.48
N PRO A 147 -27.29 -10.99 1.51
CA PRO A 147 -28.13 -11.21 0.33
C PRO A 147 -28.89 -9.96 -0.16
N LYS A 148 -29.01 -8.91 0.70
CA LYS A 148 -29.61 -7.65 0.29
C LYS A 148 -28.63 -6.76 -0.45
N LEU A 149 -27.34 -6.77 -0.08
CA LEU A 149 -26.30 -5.96 -0.69
C LEU A 149 -25.62 -6.70 -1.85
N SER A 150 -25.50 -8.02 -1.74
CA SER A 150 -24.90 -8.89 -2.73
C SER A 150 -25.85 -10.02 -3.11
N PRO A 151 -26.95 -9.71 -3.85
CA PRO A 151 -27.96 -10.73 -4.20
C PRO A 151 -27.42 -11.82 -5.12
N ALA A 152 -26.32 -11.59 -5.83
CA ALA A 152 -25.63 -12.59 -6.63
C ALA A 152 -24.57 -13.39 -5.82
N GLY A 153 -24.46 -13.11 -4.51
CA GLY A 153 -23.43 -13.69 -3.65
C GLY A 153 -22.03 -13.05 -3.82
N PRO A 154 -21.03 -13.61 -3.13
CA PRO A 154 -19.64 -13.20 -3.28
C PRO A 154 -19.12 -13.32 -4.72
N PRO A 155 -18.08 -12.54 -5.09
CA PRO A 155 -17.51 -12.57 -6.43
C PRO A 155 -17.05 -13.96 -6.87
N ALA A 156 -17.30 -14.32 -8.16
CA ALA A 156 -16.97 -15.62 -8.71
C ALA A 156 -15.48 -16.01 -8.59
N ALA A 157 -14.58 -15.03 -8.52
CA ALA A 157 -13.15 -15.29 -8.30
C ALA A 157 -12.83 -15.90 -6.91
N LEU A 158 -13.79 -15.82 -5.98
CA LEU A 158 -13.69 -16.47 -4.66
C LEU A 158 -14.31 -17.87 -4.63
N LEU A 159 -14.99 -18.27 -5.70
CA LEU A 159 -15.67 -19.56 -5.79
C LEU A 159 -14.76 -20.58 -6.47
N VAL A 160 -14.47 -21.69 -5.81
CA VAL A 160 -13.71 -22.82 -6.40
C VAL A 160 -14.52 -24.10 -6.18
N HIS A 161 -14.95 -24.76 -7.23
CA HIS A 161 -15.82 -25.93 -7.16
C HIS A 161 -17.04 -25.74 -6.24
N ASP A 162 -17.70 -24.58 -6.38
CA ASP A 162 -18.83 -24.15 -5.55
C ASP A 162 -18.51 -23.93 -4.04
N GLU A 163 -17.23 -23.95 -3.69
CA GLU A 163 -16.76 -23.64 -2.33
C GLU A 163 -16.30 -22.19 -2.21
N LEU A 164 -16.81 -21.48 -1.21
CA LEU A 164 -16.31 -20.17 -0.77
C LEU A 164 -15.13 -20.33 0.18
N PRO A 165 -14.24 -19.35 0.30
CA PRO A 165 -13.14 -19.43 1.24
C PRO A 165 -13.62 -19.37 2.69
N LYS A 166 -12.87 -20.03 3.57
CA LYS A 166 -12.80 -19.62 4.97
C LYS A 166 -11.95 -18.38 5.06
N VAL A 167 -12.47 -17.33 5.69
CA VAL A 167 -11.75 -16.07 5.87
C VAL A 167 -11.53 -15.85 7.37
N GLU A 168 -10.28 -15.52 7.74
CA GLU A 168 -9.88 -15.35 9.14
C GLU A 168 -9.13 -14.03 9.32
N PHE A 169 -9.31 -13.41 10.50
CA PHE A 169 -8.75 -12.11 10.87
C PHE A 169 -8.04 -12.24 12.23
N PRO A 170 -6.88 -12.91 12.29
CA PRO A 170 -6.23 -13.25 13.56
C PRO A 170 -5.71 -12.03 14.33
N ASP A 171 -5.36 -10.98 13.63
CA ASP A 171 -4.91 -9.71 14.20
C ASP A 171 -5.25 -8.53 13.26
N PRO A 172 -5.09 -7.26 13.69
CA PRO A 172 -5.43 -6.09 12.88
C PRO A 172 -4.69 -5.95 11.54
N LEU A 173 -3.57 -6.66 11.35
CA LEU A 173 -2.73 -6.56 10.16
C LEU A 173 -2.69 -7.85 9.35
N THR A 174 -3.44 -8.88 9.74
CA THR A 174 -3.42 -10.18 9.07
C THR A 174 -4.81 -10.58 8.58
N VAL A 175 -4.87 -11.01 7.33
CA VAL A 175 -6.07 -11.59 6.71
C VAL A 175 -5.68 -12.90 6.03
N ILE A 176 -6.45 -13.96 6.30
CA ILE A 176 -6.20 -15.29 5.72
C ILE A 176 -7.42 -15.72 4.92
N TYR A 177 -7.19 -16.09 3.65
CA TYR A 177 -8.17 -16.74 2.79
C TYR A 177 -7.73 -18.17 2.55
N SER A 178 -8.62 -19.14 2.79
CA SER A 178 -8.29 -20.55 2.60
C SER A 178 -9.43 -21.34 1.96
N TRP A 179 -9.07 -22.28 1.10
CA TRP A 179 -9.97 -23.23 0.42
C TRP A 179 -9.50 -24.66 0.68
N SER A 180 -10.37 -25.63 0.46
CA SER A 180 -10.03 -27.07 0.52
C SER A 180 -9.12 -27.50 -0.64
N VAL A 181 -9.21 -26.77 -1.78
CA VAL A 181 -8.45 -27.00 -3.02
C VAL A 181 -7.75 -25.73 -3.49
N PRO A 182 -6.72 -25.81 -4.36
CA PRO A 182 -6.01 -24.64 -4.86
C PRO A 182 -6.92 -23.65 -5.61
N ASN A 183 -6.71 -22.34 -5.37
CA ASN A 183 -7.33 -21.24 -6.11
C ASN A 183 -6.28 -20.46 -6.92
N PRO A 184 -5.94 -20.86 -8.16
CA PRO A 184 -4.92 -20.20 -8.95
C PRO A 184 -5.33 -18.79 -9.40
N ASN A 185 -6.62 -18.45 -9.34
CA ASN A 185 -7.15 -17.19 -9.83
C ASN A 185 -7.18 -16.09 -8.76
N PHE A 186 -7.00 -16.41 -7.49
CA PHE A 186 -7.19 -15.44 -6.40
C PHE A 186 -6.21 -14.27 -6.49
N LEU A 187 -4.89 -14.50 -6.49
CA LEU A 187 -3.91 -13.43 -6.62
C LEU A 187 -3.98 -12.68 -7.96
N PRO A 188 -4.13 -13.35 -9.12
CA PRO A 188 -4.37 -12.66 -10.37
C PRO A 188 -5.59 -11.74 -10.36
N ALA A 189 -6.68 -12.14 -9.70
CA ALA A 189 -7.86 -11.30 -9.57
C ALA A 189 -7.61 -10.04 -8.73
N LEU A 190 -6.74 -10.12 -7.71
CA LEU A 190 -6.34 -8.96 -6.90
C LEU A 190 -5.36 -8.04 -7.63
N ALA A 191 -4.52 -8.58 -8.53
CA ALA A 191 -3.45 -7.86 -9.22
C ALA A 191 -3.89 -7.18 -10.53
N GLY A 192 -5.03 -7.56 -11.08
CA GLY A 192 -5.48 -7.15 -12.42
C GLY A 192 -5.80 -5.65 -12.57
N ALA A 193 -6.05 -5.21 -13.81
CA ALA A 193 -6.40 -3.82 -14.12
C ALA A 193 -7.77 -3.42 -13.55
N ALA A 194 -8.69 -4.38 -13.37
CA ALA A 194 -9.93 -4.22 -12.63
C ALA A 194 -9.87 -5.14 -11.39
N PRO A 195 -9.13 -4.74 -10.35
CA PRO A 195 -8.82 -5.64 -9.25
C PRO A 195 -10.08 -6.01 -8.46
N LEU A 196 -10.09 -7.24 -7.98
CA LEU A 196 -11.06 -7.68 -6.98
C LEU A 196 -10.82 -6.91 -5.68
N LEU A 197 -11.78 -6.09 -5.30
CA LEU A 197 -11.71 -5.30 -4.06
C LEU A 197 -12.44 -6.05 -2.94
N ILE A 198 -11.67 -6.64 -2.03
CA ILE A 198 -12.13 -7.47 -0.90
C ILE A 198 -12.09 -6.72 0.44
N TYR A 199 -12.18 -5.39 0.40
CA TYR A 199 -12.18 -4.51 1.56
C TYR A 199 -13.02 -3.25 1.30
N ARG A 200 -13.51 -2.63 2.36
CA ARG A 200 -14.23 -1.36 2.34
C ARG A 200 -13.96 -0.59 3.63
N PRO A 201 -14.01 0.76 3.62
CA PRO A 201 -13.78 1.57 4.82
C PRO A 201 -14.90 1.34 5.86
N ALA A 202 -14.67 0.36 6.74
CA ALA A 202 -15.65 -0.05 7.75
C ALA A 202 -16.07 1.11 8.65
N HIS A 203 -15.09 1.92 9.11
CA HIS A 203 -15.32 3.06 9.98
C HIS A 203 -16.28 4.10 9.37
N TYR A 204 -16.28 4.26 8.04
CA TYR A 204 -17.16 5.18 7.33
C TYR A 204 -18.50 4.54 6.98
N LEU A 205 -18.49 3.37 6.36
CA LEU A 205 -19.67 2.77 5.77
C LEU A 205 -20.64 2.18 6.80
N LYS A 206 -20.18 1.70 7.96
CA LYS A 206 -21.05 1.17 9.01
C LYS A 206 -22.11 2.16 9.51
N ALA A 207 -21.81 3.47 9.45
CA ALA A 207 -22.75 4.51 9.82
C ALA A 207 -23.90 4.67 8.80
N HIS A 208 -23.77 4.11 7.60
CA HIS A 208 -24.72 4.21 6.50
C HIS A 208 -25.38 2.88 6.14
N HIS A 209 -25.17 1.85 6.95
CA HIS A 209 -25.59 0.48 6.70
C HIS A 209 -26.99 0.19 7.21
#